data_3daf8055c84267f9db4609e84d6d72f4
#
_entry.id   3daf8055c84267f9db4609e84d6d72f4
#
_cell.length_a   1.000
_cell.length_b   1.000
_cell.length_c   1.000
_cell.angle_alpha   90.00
_cell.angle_beta   90.00
_cell.angle_gamma   90.00
#
_symmetry.space_group_name_H-M   'P 1'
#
loop_
_entity.id
_entity.type
_entity.pdbx_description
1 polymer ?
#
loop_
_entity_poly.entity_id
_entity_poly.type
_entity_poly.pdbx_seq_one_letter_code
_entity_poly.pdbx_strand_id
1 'polypeptide(L)'
;MSDGASLLWADFIIYQTTMLVYVSILFLLRFAYYSAQSAWFNIILLGYIVNAVVVVALYTIALFPNLYIKLSRILVQVLTKLHILKNPEKMLDSWTLQVTSFTREIKVLARDKKKVFFLCVCINVVRLSLYYSLPFVIALALHIPLKMNEFIDVMALSSFVTMANSFIPIPGASGGTEVVFSLLFNSLMKDLTGAVLVLWRFSTYHIVLIIGGILFVFVKNYYERKESKINLEGM
;
A
#
# COMPACT_ATOMS: atom_id res chain seq x y z
N MET A 1 -12.24 13.39 -14.92
CA MET A 1 -11.46 12.15 -14.69
C MET A 1 -10.04 12.41 -14.15
N SER A 2 -9.40 13.53 -14.43
CA SER A 2 -8.05 13.86 -13.94
C SER A 2 -7.97 14.04 -12.42
N ASP A 3 -9.00 14.57 -11.77
CA ASP A 3 -8.98 14.93 -10.36
C ASP A 3 -8.99 13.69 -9.42
N GLY A 4 -9.68 12.62 -9.80
CA GLY A 4 -9.69 11.39 -9.04
C GLY A 4 -8.36 10.64 -9.06
N ALA A 5 -7.67 10.61 -10.19
CA ALA A 5 -6.38 9.95 -10.31
C ALA A 5 -5.29 10.69 -9.52
N SER A 6 -5.29 12.02 -9.54
CA SER A 6 -4.33 12.83 -8.77
C SER A 6 -4.51 12.67 -7.27
N LEU A 7 -5.75 12.53 -6.79
CA LEU A 7 -6.05 12.28 -5.39
C LEU A 7 -5.54 10.91 -4.92
N LEU A 8 -5.71 9.87 -5.75
CA LEU A 8 -5.17 8.53 -5.48
C LEU A 8 -3.65 8.53 -5.39
N TRP A 9 -2.96 9.27 -6.26
CA TRP A 9 -1.50 9.41 -6.19
C TRP A 9 -1.04 10.12 -4.93
N ALA A 10 -1.75 11.17 -4.50
CA ALA A 10 -1.44 11.87 -3.26
C ALA A 10 -1.62 10.96 -2.03
N ASP A 11 -2.72 10.21 -1.96
CA ASP A 11 -2.97 9.24 -0.87
C ASP A 11 -1.88 8.15 -0.86
N PHE A 12 -1.52 7.61 -2.02
CA PHE A 12 -0.49 6.59 -2.14
C PHE A 12 0.87 7.06 -1.60
N ILE A 13 1.31 8.28 -1.92
CA ILE A 13 2.58 8.82 -1.39
C ILE A 13 2.52 9.01 0.12
N ILE A 14 1.44 9.63 0.62
CA ILE A 14 1.27 9.86 2.04
C ILE A 14 1.30 8.52 2.78
N TYR A 15 0.60 7.52 2.25
CA TYR A 15 0.57 6.17 2.82
C TYR A 15 1.97 5.53 2.84
N GLN A 16 2.67 5.49 1.70
CA GLN A 16 3.98 4.86 1.59
C GLN A 16 5.02 5.55 2.48
N THR A 17 4.99 6.87 2.53
CA THR A 17 5.89 7.65 3.40
C THR A 17 5.59 7.38 4.87
N THR A 18 4.31 7.42 5.26
CA THR A 18 3.90 7.15 6.63
C THR A 18 4.26 5.72 7.02
N MET A 19 4.02 4.74 6.15
CA MET A 19 4.37 3.34 6.38
C MET A 19 5.88 3.18 6.57
N LEU A 20 6.71 3.76 5.70
CA LEU A 20 8.17 3.66 5.81
C LEU A 20 8.67 4.24 7.14
N VAL A 21 8.21 5.43 7.52
CA VAL A 21 8.61 6.08 8.79
C VAL A 21 8.15 5.24 9.98
N TYR A 22 6.89 4.80 9.96
CA TYR A 22 6.30 4.00 11.03
C TYR A 22 7.07 2.68 11.25
N VAL A 23 7.33 1.96 10.16
CA VAL A 23 8.09 0.71 10.19
C VAL A 23 9.54 0.94 10.64
N SER A 24 10.16 2.06 10.19
CA SER A 24 11.51 2.42 10.64
C SER A 24 11.57 2.60 12.16
N ILE A 25 10.57 3.24 12.75
CA ILE A 25 10.50 3.42 14.21
C ILE A 25 10.37 2.06 14.91
N LEU A 26 9.45 1.20 14.46
CA LEU A 26 9.27 -0.14 15.04
C LEU A 26 10.53 -0.99 14.91
N PHE A 27 11.18 -0.97 13.74
CA PHE A 27 12.40 -1.70 13.47
C PHE A 27 13.57 -1.24 14.37
N LEU A 28 13.74 0.07 14.55
CA LEU A 28 14.79 0.61 15.41
C LEU A 28 14.56 0.31 16.89
N LEU A 29 13.32 0.33 17.36
CA LEU A 29 12.98 -0.01 18.75
C LEU A 29 13.36 -1.46 19.12
N ARG A 30 13.37 -2.36 18.15
CA ARG A 30 13.61 -3.79 18.35
C ARG A 30 14.77 -4.34 17.52
N PHE A 31 15.65 -3.47 17.03
CA PHE A 31 16.75 -3.84 16.13
C PHE A 31 17.61 -4.98 16.66
N ALA A 32 18.00 -4.91 17.94
CA ALA A 32 18.82 -5.96 18.57
C ALA A 32 18.15 -7.33 18.59
N TYR A 33 16.82 -7.37 18.73
CA TYR A 33 16.04 -8.61 18.69
C TYR A 33 16.00 -9.20 17.27
N TYR A 34 15.73 -8.38 16.26
CA TYR A 34 15.62 -8.88 14.87
C TYR A 34 16.98 -9.22 14.26
N SER A 35 18.04 -8.48 14.60
CA SER A 35 19.39 -8.78 14.11
C SER A 35 19.97 -10.09 14.64
N ALA A 36 19.51 -10.55 15.82
CA ALA A 36 19.89 -11.85 16.36
C ALA A 36 19.21 -13.03 15.64
N GLN A 37 18.14 -12.78 14.89
CA GLN A 37 17.38 -13.81 14.15
C GLN A 37 17.79 -13.84 12.67
N SER A 38 18.95 -14.41 12.37
CA SER A 38 19.58 -14.35 11.05
C SER A 38 18.73 -14.85 9.87
N ALA A 39 17.85 -15.82 10.07
CA ALA A 39 17.05 -16.41 9.00
C ALA A 39 16.01 -15.44 8.40
N TRP A 40 15.45 -14.52 9.21
CA TRP A 40 14.37 -13.63 8.80
C TRP A 40 14.85 -12.20 8.55
N PHE A 41 15.96 -11.83 9.17
CA PHE A 41 16.52 -10.52 9.08
C PHE A 41 16.75 -10.08 7.62
N ASN A 42 17.26 -11.00 6.77
CA ASN A 42 17.48 -10.72 5.36
C ASN A 42 16.18 -10.46 4.59
N ILE A 43 15.10 -11.18 4.91
CA ILE A 43 13.78 -10.97 4.27
C ILE A 43 13.20 -9.62 4.69
N ILE A 44 13.27 -9.30 5.98
CA ILE A 44 12.83 -8.01 6.52
C ILE A 44 13.63 -6.87 5.90
N LEU A 45 14.95 -7.00 5.86
CA LEU A 45 15.85 -5.99 5.28
C LEU A 45 15.58 -5.79 3.79
N LEU A 46 15.39 -6.87 3.02
CA LEU A 46 15.04 -6.79 1.60
C LEU A 46 13.72 -6.02 1.42
N GLY A 47 12.67 -6.38 2.15
CA GLY A 47 11.38 -5.69 2.11
C GLY A 47 11.51 -4.20 2.44
N TYR A 48 12.30 -3.87 3.47
CA TYR A 48 12.56 -2.49 3.87
C TYR A 48 13.30 -1.70 2.78
N ILE A 49 14.39 -2.26 2.22
CA ILE A 49 15.18 -1.59 1.18
C ILE A 49 14.32 -1.31 -0.05
N VAL A 50 13.54 -2.29 -0.51
CA VAL A 50 12.72 -2.09 -1.70
C VAL A 50 11.61 -1.06 -1.45
N ASN A 51 10.98 -1.08 -0.28
CA ASN A 51 10.01 -0.03 0.08
C ASN A 51 10.67 1.36 0.12
N ALA A 52 11.85 1.47 0.71
CA ALA A 52 12.63 2.71 0.71
C ALA A 52 12.96 3.18 -0.71
N VAL A 53 13.36 2.27 -1.60
CA VAL A 53 13.62 2.58 -3.02
C VAL A 53 12.36 3.10 -3.71
N VAL A 54 11.20 2.48 -3.48
CA VAL A 54 9.92 2.95 -4.02
C VAL A 54 9.60 4.36 -3.53
N VAL A 55 9.73 4.64 -2.23
CA VAL A 55 9.49 5.98 -1.67
C VAL A 55 10.46 7.00 -2.27
N VAL A 56 11.75 6.69 -2.34
CA VAL A 56 12.76 7.56 -2.95
C VAL A 56 12.43 7.82 -4.43
N ALA A 57 12.04 6.78 -5.19
CA ALA A 57 11.63 6.92 -6.57
C ALA A 57 10.41 7.86 -6.74
N LEU A 58 9.40 7.74 -5.87
CA LEU A 58 8.23 8.61 -5.87
C LEU A 58 8.61 10.08 -5.62
N TYR A 59 9.47 10.34 -4.64
CA TYR A 59 9.94 11.70 -4.37
C TYR A 59 10.84 12.24 -5.49
N THR A 60 11.68 11.41 -6.11
CA THR A 60 12.49 11.85 -7.25
C THR A 60 11.65 12.17 -8.47
N ILE A 61 10.54 11.45 -8.73
CA ILE A 61 9.56 11.83 -9.77
C ILE A 61 8.95 13.19 -9.46
N ALA A 62 8.58 13.45 -8.21
CA ALA A 62 8.00 14.71 -7.79
C ALA A 62 8.97 15.90 -7.90
N LEU A 63 10.24 15.69 -7.59
CA LEU A 63 11.28 16.71 -7.63
C LEU A 63 11.83 16.96 -9.04
N PHE A 64 11.97 15.91 -9.85
CA PHE A 64 12.58 15.94 -11.17
C PHE A 64 11.65 15.39 -12.28
N PRO A 65 10.44 15.98 -12.49
CA PRO A 65 9.48 15.46 -13.46
C PRO A 65 10.04 15.44 -14.88
N ASN A 66 10.85 16.41 -15.26
CA ASN A 66 11.45 16.50 -16.58
C ASN A 66 12.42 15.34 -16.89
N LEU A 67 13.11 14.83 -15.86
CA LEU A 67 13.98 13.66 -16.01
C LEU A 67 13.15 12.42 -16.37
N TYR A 68 12.04 12.22 -15.66
CA TYR A 68 11.15 11.07 -15.89
C TYR A 68 10.43 11.15 -17.24
N ILE A 69 10.03 12.36 -17.67
CA ILE A 69 9.46 12.55 -19.01
C ILE A 69 10.48 12.23 -20.10
N LYS A 70 11.75 12.62 -19.91
CA LYS A 70 12.82 12.22 -20.85
C LYS A 70 13.06 10.71 -20.87
N LEU A 71 13.13 10.08 -19.69
CA LEU A 71 13.28 8.63 -19.57
C LEU A 71 12.10 7.88 -20.19
N SER A 72 10.87 8.33 -19.95
CA SER A 72 9.66 7.77 -20.56
C SER A 72 9.71 7.83 -22.09
N ARG A 73 10.19 8.95 -22.63
CA ARG A 73 10.36 9.11 -24.10
C ARG A 73 11.36 8.11 -24.67
N ILE A 74 12.52 7.96 -24.02
CA ILE A 74 13.54 6.97 -24.43
C ILE A 74 12.96 5.55 -24.35
N LEU A 75 12.27 5.21 -23.26
CA LEU A 75 11.67 3.89 -23.08
C LEU A 75 10.63 3.59 -24.16
N VAL A 76 9.74 4.55 -24.43
CA VAL A 76 8.73 4.42 -25.51
C VAL A 76 9.38 4.25 -26.85
N GLN A 77 10.46 5.00 -27.17
CA GLN A 77 11.20 4.83 -28.41
C GLN A 77 11.83 3.43 -28.55
N VAL A 78 12.42 2.91 -27.47
CA VAL A 78 13.00 1.54 -27.44
C VAL A 78 11.91 0.50 -27.65
N LEU A 79 10.80 0.59 -26.93
CA LEU A 79 9.68 -0.34 -27.05
C LEU A 79 9.01 -0.28 -28.43
N THR A 80 8.98 0.90 -29.06
CA THR A 80 8.49 1.06 -30.44
C THR A 80 9.43 0.37 -31.44
N LYS A 81 10.75 0.50 -31.26
CA LYS A 81 11.75 -0.20 -32.11
C LYS A 81 11.64 -1.73 -31.97
N LEU A 82 11.26 -2.22 -30.78
CA LEU A 82 11.04 -3.65 -30.53
C LEU A 82 9.66 -4.15 -31.02
N HIS A 83 8.87 -3.30 -31.70
CA HIS A 83 7.51 -3.60 -32.21
C HIS A 83 6.52 -4.05 -31.11
N ILE A 84 6.76 -3.72 -29.85
CA ILE A 84 5.91 -4.08 -28.72
C ILE A 84 4.71 -3.12 -28.59
N LEU A 85 4.89 -1.86 -29.01
CA LEU A 85 3.88 -0.80 -28.84
C LEU A 85 3.17 -0.49 -30.17
N LYS A 86 1.82 -0.54 -30.13
CA LYS A 86 0.96 -0.17 -31.26
C LYS A 86 0.72 1.36 -31.37
N ASN A 87 0.69 2.09 -30.25
CA ASN A 87 0.39 3.52 -30.18
C ASN A 87 1.33 4.26 -29.22
N PRO A 88 2.57 4.57 -29.63
CA PRO A 88 3.59 5.17 -28.78
C PRO A 88 3.24 6.60 -28.29
N GLU A 89 2.60 7.41 -29.14
CA GLU A 89 2.23 8.81 -28.81
C GLU A 89 1.20 8.87 -27.69
N LYS A 90 0.11 8.10 -27.77
CA LYS A 90 -0.92 8.04 -26.72
C LYS A 90 -0.37 7.59 -25.39
N MET A 91 0.59 6.66 -25.40
CA MET A 91 1.22 6.17 -24.18
C MET A 91 2.12 7.25 -23.56
N LEU A 92 2.89 7.97 -24.37
CA LEU A 92 3.76 9.05 -23.91
C LEU A 92 2.94 10.21 -23.32
N ASP A 93 1.84 10.61 -23.99
CA ASP A 93 0.94 11.65 -23.51
C ASP A 93 0.29 11.27 -22.18
N SER A 94 -0.20 10.03 -22.08
CA SER A 94 -0.77 9.51 -20.84
C SER A 94 0.25 9.52 -19.68
N TRP A 95 1.47 9.10 -19.91
CA TRP A 95 2.52 9.11 -18.89
C TRP A 95 2.94 10.53 -18.51
N THR A 96 3.06 11.43 -19.49
CA THR A 96 3.37 12.83 -19.24
C THR A 96 2.30 13.50 -18.40
N LEU A 97 1.02 13.26 -18.71
CA LEU A 97 -0.12 13.76 -17.92
C LEU A 97 -0.10 13.20 -16.48
N GLN A 98 0.18 11.92 -16.31
CA GLN A 98 0.27 11.30 -14.97
C GLN A 98 1.41 11.92 -14.15
N VAL A 99 2.61 12.04 -14.71
CA VAL A 99 3.77 12.62 -14.00
C VAL A 99 3.54 14.09 -13.66
N THR A 100 2.96 14.87 -14.56
CA THR A 100 2.68 16.29 -14.32
C THR A 100 1.58 16.48 -13.27
N SER A 101 0.51 15.70 -13.34
CA SER A 101 -0.58 15.73 -12.35
C SER A 101 -0.06 15.33 -10.96
N PHE A 102 0.69 14.24 -10.88
CA PHE A 102 1.35 13.79 -9.67
C PHE A 102 2.24 14.87 -9.05
N THR A 103 3.14 15.47 -9.84
CA THR A 103 4.05 16.52 -9.35
C THR A 103 3.28 17.75 -8.85
N ARG A 104 2.20 18.13 -9.53
CA ARG A 104 1.36 19.25 -9.12
C ARG A 104 0.71 18.99 -7.77
N GLU A 105 0.11 17.82 -7.56
CA GLU A 105 -0.59 17.50 -6.32
C GLU A 105 0.37 17.45 -5.12
N ILE A 106 1.56 16.88 -5.30
CA ILE A 106 2.57 16.89 -4.23
C ILE A 106 2.98 18.31 -3.86
N LYS A 107 3.21 19.18 -4.86
CA LYS A 107 3.57 20.57 -4.61
C LYS A 107 2.46 21.32 -3.87
N VAL A 108 1.21 21.12 -4.26
CA VAL A 108 0.04 21.72 -3.59
C VAL A 108 -0.07 21.22 -2.14
N LEU A 109 0.05 19.91 -1.91
CA LEU A 109 0.00 19.34 -0.57
C LEU A 109 1.14 19.83 0.31
N ALA A 110 2.37 19.85 -0.21
CA ALA A 110 3.55 20.23 0.56
C ALA A 110 3.64 21.73 0.85
N ARG A 111 3.11 22.59 -0.04
CA ARG A 111 3.23 24.05 0.06
C ARG A 111 1.97 24.68 0.64
N ASP A 112 0.82 24.37 0.07
CA ASP A 112 -0.40 25.13 0.30
C ASP A 112 -1.34 24.47 1.32
N LYS A 113 -1.25 23.13 1.49
CA LYS A 113 -2.15 22.35 2.34
C LYS A 113 -1.42 21.54 3.42
N LYS A 114 -0.39 22.12 4.03
CA LYS A 114 0.43 21.43 5.07
C LYS A 114 -0.39 20.85 6.24
N LYS A 115 -1.45 21.57 6.67
CA LYS A 115 -2.34 21.08 7.74
C LYS A 115 -3.10 19.82 7.31
N VAL A 116 -3.58 19.78 6.07
CA VAL A 116 -4.27 18.60 5.51
C VAL A 116 -3.30 17.44 5.37
N PHE A 117 -2.09 17.70 4.88
CA PHE A 117 -1.03 16.70 4.79
C PHE A 117 -0.74 16.07 6.16
N PHE A 118 -0.53 16.89 7.18
CA PHE A 118 -0.28 16.39 8.54
C PHE A 118 -1.46 15.60 9.10
N LEU A 119 -2.69 16.06 8.88
CA LEU A 119 -3.90 15.34 9.29
C LEU A 119 -3.99 13.96 8.61
N CYS A 120 -3.71 13.90 7.31
CA CYS A 120 -3.68 12.63 6.57
C CYS A 120 -2.60 11.68 7.11
N VAL A 121 -1.42 12.19 7.45
CA VAL A 121 -0.37 11.39 8.10
C VAL A 121 -0.85 10.85 9.45
N CYS A 122 -1.45 11.67 10.30
CA CYS A 122 -1.99 11.22 11.60
C CYS A 122 -3.07 10.13 11.42
N ILE A 123 -3.99 10.32 10.49
CA ILE A 123 -5.02 9.30 10.17
C ILE A 123 -4.37 8.01 9.71
N ASN A 124 -3.35 8.07 8.83
CA ASN A 124 -2.62 6.89 8.38
C ASN A 124 -1.86 6.19 9.51
N VAL A 125 -1.26 6.93 10.44
CA VAL A 125 -0.62 6.34 11.63
C VAL A 125 -1.63 5.55 12.46
N VAL A 126 -2.80 6.13 12.74
CA VAL A 126 -3.86 5.43 13.48
C VAL A 126 -4.33 4.19 12.70
N ARG A 127 -4.57 4.32 11.40
CA ARG A 127 -4.97 3.21 10.52
C ARG A 127 -3.94 2.06 10.54
N LEU A 128 -2.66 2.38 10.40
CA LEU A 128 -1.57 1.39 10.43
C LEU A 128 -1.45 0.74 11.81
N SER A 129 -1.59 1.53 12.89
CA SER A 129 -1.54 0.98 14.25
C SER A 129 -2.66 -0.02 14.50
N LEU A 130 -3.89 0.30 14.08
CA LEU A 130 -5.03 -0.62 14.18
C LEU A 130 -4.81 -1.87 13.32
N TYR A 131 -4.35 -1.69 12.07
CA TYR A 131 -4.12 -2.80 11.15
C TYR A 131 -3.03 -3.76 11.66
N TYR A 132 -1.91 -3.23 12.15
CA TYR A 132 -0.80 -4.06 12.64
C TYR A 132 -1.05 -4.67 14.01
N SER A 133 -1.96 -4.12 14.81
CA SER A 133 -2.36 -4.70 16.10
C SER A 133 -3.35 -5.86 15.96
N LEU A 134 -4.03 -6.01 14.82
CA LEU A 134 -5.05 -7.05 14.61
C LEU A 134 -4.57 -8.48 14.91
N PRO A 135 -3.38 -8.95 14.45
CA PRO A 135 -2.94 -10.29 14.78
C PRO A 135 -2.75 -10.53 16.28
N PHE A 136 -2.38 -9.49 17.05
CA PHE A 136 -2.29 -9.56 18.51
C PHE A 136 -3.66 -9.75 19.14
N VAL A 137 -4.65 -8.96 18.73
CA VAL A 137 -6.03 -9.06 19.21
C VAL A 137 -6.63 -10.44 18.90
N ILE A 138 -6.41 -10.94 17.68
CA ILE A 138 -6.85 -12.28 17.26
C ILE A 138 -6.17 -13.35 18.09
N ALA A 139 -4.86 -13.23 18.33
CA ALA A 139 -4.12 -14.18 19.15
C ALA A 139 -4.66 -14.24 20.60
N LEU A 140 -4.99 -13.08 21.18
CA LEU A 140 -5.64 -13.04 22.51
C LEU A 140 -7.02 -13.68 22.47
N ALA A 141 -7.82 -13.46 21.44
CA ALA A 141 -9.14 -14.08 21.28
C ALA A 141 -9.05 -15.62 21.15
N LEU A 142 -7.95 -16.12 20.58
CA LEU A 142 -7.64 -17.56 20.52
C LEU A 142 -6.93 -18.11 21.78
N HIS A 143 -6.86 -17.31 22.84
CA HIS A 143 -6.19 -17.67 24.11
C HIS A 143 -4.72 -18.03 23.97
N ILE A 144 -4.03 -17.48 22.96
CA ILE A 144 -2.58 -17.61 22.82
C ILE A 144 -1.93 -16.77 23.94
N PRO A 145 -1.02 -17.32 24.76
CA PRO A 145 -0.47 -16.64 25.93
C PRO A 145 0.60 -15.61 25.53
N LEU A 146 0.21 -14.58 24.76
CA LEU A 146 1.08 -13.47 24.42
C LEU A 146 1.18 -12.47 25.58
N LYS A 147 2.40 -12.00 25.83
CA LYS A 147 2.67 -10.96 26.83
C LYS A 147 2.51 -9.57 26.20
N MET A 148 2.18 -8.57 26.99
CA MET A 148 2.04 -7.20 26.51
C MET A 148 3.33 -6.60 25.92
N ASN A 149 4.51 -7.07 26.33
CA ASN A 149 5.77 -6.65 25.71
C ASN A 149 5.97 -7.22 24.29
N GLU A 150 5.25 -8.29 23.92
CA GLU A 150 5.25 -8.86 22.57
C GLU A 150 4.30 -8.10 21.61
N PHE A 151 3.49 -7.18 22.12
CA PHE A 151 2.61 -6.35 21.28
C PHE A 151 3.38 -5.57 20.21
N ILE A 152 4.51 -4.95 20.60
CA ILE A 152 5.37 -4.20 19.66
C ILE A 152 5.99 -5.15 18.62
N ASP A 153 6.37 -6.37 19.04
CA ASP A 153 6.91 -7.36 18.12
C ASP A 153 5.86 -7.81 17.10
N VAL A 154 4.63 -8.08 17.54
CA VAL A 154 3.51 -8.41 16.64
C VAL A 154 3.23 -7.28 15.65
N MET A 155 3.22 -6.02 16.11
CA MET A 155 3.04 -4.87 15.21
C MET A 155 4.16 -4.76 14.18
N ALA A 156 5.41 -4.94 14.60
CA ALA A 156 6.56 -4.89 13.71
C ALA A 156 6.52 -6.05 12.68
N LEU A 157 6.25 -7.29 13.12
CA LEU A 157 6.12 -8.43 12.22
C LEU A 157 4.97 -8.25 11.22
N SER A 158 3.82 -7.72 11.67
CA SER A 158 2.69 -7.39 10.79
C SER A 158 3.08 -6.35 9.71
N SER A 159 3.88 -5.36 10.10
CA SER A 159 4.37 -4.35 9.17
C SER A 159 5.32 -4.95 8.13
N PHE A 160 6.18 -5.90 8.50
CA PHE A 160 7.07 -6.61 7.58
C PHE A 160 6.30 -7.49 6.60
N VAL A 161 5.23 -8.18 7.05
CA VAL A 161 4.32 -8.90 6.13
C VAL A 161 3.74 -7.94 5.09
N THR A 162 3.28 -6.77 5.53
CA THR A 162 2.69 -5.75 4.63
C THR A 162 3.72 -5.23 3.63
N MET A 163 4.96 -5.01 4.06
CA MET A 163 6.04 -4.60 3.16
C MET A 163 6.35 -5.70 2.13
N ALA A 164 6.44 -6.96 2.54
CA ALA A 164 6.67 -8.08 1.64
C ALA A 164 5.55 -8.21 0.60
N ASN A 165 4.29 -7.97 0.99
CA ASN A 165 3.14 -7.99 0.10
C ASN A 165 3.22 -6.95 -1.02
N SER A 166 3.92 -5.84 -0.81
CA SER A 166 4.08 -4.78 -1.82
C SER A 166 4.85 -5.25 -3.07
N PHE A 167 5.58 -6.38 -2.98
CA PHE A 167 6.35 -6.96 -4.09
C PHE A 167 5.65 -8.09 -4.81
N ILE A 168 4.53 -8.57 -4.28
CA ILE A 168 3.82 -9.70 -4.85
C ILE A 168 2.78 -9.16 -5.82
N PRO A 169 2.99 -9.26 -7.16
CA PRO A 169 2.11 -8.68 -8.17
C PRO A 169 0.86 -9.54 -8.41
N ILE A 170 0.33 -10.13 -7.34
CA ILE A 170 -0.88 -10.96 -7.37
C ILE A 170 -1.95 -10.23 -6.55
N PRO A 171 -3.20 -10.12 -7.06
CA PRO A 171 -4.28 -9.52 -6.30
C PRO A 171 -4.43 -10.14 -4.90
N GLY A 172 -4.37 -9.28 -3.87
CA GLY A 172 -4.38 -9.70 -2.47
C GLY A 172 -3.10 -10.40 -2.00
N ALA A 173 -2.02 -10.44 -2.82
CA ALA A 173 -0.76 -11.11 -2.51
C ALA A 173 -0.92 -12.55 -2.02
N SER A 174 -1.94 -13.27 -2.55
CA SER A 174 -2.29 -14.64 -2.13
C SER A 174 -1.13 -15.60 -2.38
N GLY A 175 -0.89 -16.51 -1.43
CA GLY A 175 0.26 -17.42 -1.40
C GLY A 175 1.47 -16.77 -0.72
N GLY A 176 1.91 -15.61 -1.16
CA GLY A 176 3.07 -14.94 -0.59
C GLY A 176 2.84 -14.40 0.81
N THR A 177 1.69 -13.76 1.05
CA THR A 177 1.32 -13.30 2.40
C THR A 177 1.29 -14.44 3.40
N GLU A 178 0.70 -15.56 3.02
CA GLU A 178 0.56 -16.75 3.86
C GLU A 178 1.93 -17.30 4.24
N VAL A 179 2.85 -17.39 3.28
CA VAL A 179 4.22 -17.86 3.51
C VAL A 179 4.96 -16.90 4.44
N VAL A 180 4.98 -15.60 4.13
CA VAL A 180 5.70 -14.60 4.93
C VAL A 180 5.12 -14.50 6.34
N PHE A 181 3.78 -14.47 6.48
CA PHE A 181 3.13 -14.44 7.78
C PHE A 181 3.51 -15.67 8.61
N SER A 182 3.38 -16.88 8.03
CA SER A 182 3.71 -18.11 8.72
C SER A 182 5.19 -18.16 9.16
N LEU A 183 6.10 -17.75 8.31
CA LEU A 183 7.53 -17.67 8.64
C LEU A 183 7.80 -16.72 9.81
N LEU A 184 7.20 -15.54 9.81
CA LEU A 184 7.47 -14.51 10.81
C LEU A 184 6.78 -14.78 12.15
N PHE A 185 5.56 -15.32 12.13
CA PHE A 185 4.74 -15.46 13.33
C PHE A 185 4.82 -16.85 14.00
N ASN A 186 5.39 -17.86 13.32
CA ASN A 186 5.44 -19.23 13.85
C ASN A 186 6.17 -19.33 15.20
N SER A 187 7.17 -18.49 15.45
CA SER A 187 7.89 -18.49 16.74
C SER A 187 7.03 -17.98 17.91
N LEU A 188 6.08 -17.08 17.64
CA LEU A 188 5.19 -16.47 18.63
C LEU A 188 3.90 -17.27 18.81
N MET A 189 3.32 -17.77 17.72
CA MET A 189 1.96 -18.34 17.70
C MET A 189 1.93 -19.86 17.51
N LYS A 190 3.08 -20.47 17.17
CA LYS A 190 3.27 -21.93 17.03
C LYS A 190 2.15 -22.57 16.17
N ASP A 191 1.49 -23.60 16.69
CA ASP A 191 0.45 -24.39 16.00
C ASP A 191 -0.79 -23.54 15.61
N LEU A 192 -1.02 -22.42 16.29
CA LEU A 192 -2.17 -21.53 16.02
C LEU A 192 -1.86 -20.43 14.98
N THR A 193 -0.63 -20.38 14.45
CA THR A 193 -0.25 -19.38 13.42
C THR A 193 -1.20 -19.38 12.23
N GLY A 194 -1.58 -20.57 11.73
CA GLY A 194 -2.52 -20.71 10.64
C GLY A 194 -3.92 -20.18 10.96
N ALA A 195 -4.42 -20.42 12.17
CA ALA A 195 -5.72 -19.91 12.60
C ALA A 195 -5.73 -18.36 12.69
N VAL A 196 -4.68 -17.79 13.28
CA VAL A 196 -4.52 -16.33 13.34
C VAL A 196 -4.42 -15.74 11.94
N LEU A 197 -3.65 -16.33 11.05
CA LEU A 197 -3.52 -15.91 9.66
C LEU A 197 -4.87 -15.87 8.94
N VAL A 198 -5.66 -16.96 9.03
CA VAL A 198 -6.97 -17.05 8.36
C VAL A 198 -7.91 -15.95 8.88
N LEU A 199 -8.01 -15.78 10.20
CA LEU A 199 -8.86 -14.76 10.82
C LEU A 199 -8.39 -13.34 10.47
N TRP A 200 -7.09 -13.11 10.46
CA TRP A 200 -6.50 -11.84 10.05
C TRP A 200 -6.80 -11.51 8.58
N ARG A 201 -6.60 -12.48 7.66
CA ARG A 201 -6.95 -12.35 6.24
C ARG A 201 -8.44 -12.13 6.04
N PHE A 202 -9.27 -12.86 6.78
CA PHE A 202 -10.71 -12.67 6.72
C PHE A 202 -11.11 -11.24 7.10
N SER A 203 -10.56 -10.73 8.19
CA SER A 203 -10.86 -9.38 8.69
C SER A 203 -10.30 -8.26 7.81
N THR A 204 -9.11 -8.43 7.24
CA THR A 204 -8.41 -7.36 6.53
C THR A 204 -8.60 -7.37 5.01
N TYR A 205 -8.92 -8.52 4.42
CA TYR A 205 -9.05 -8.68 2.98
C TYR A 205 -10.46 -9.10 2.57
N HIS A 206 -10.97 -10.23 3.08
CA HIS A 206 -12.23 -10.78 2.59
C HIS A 206 -13.45 -9.93 2.97
N ILE A 207 -13.54 -9.45 4.20
CA ILE A 207 -14.63 -8.54 4.64
C ILE A 207 -14.62 -7.26 3.80
N VAL A 208 -13.45 -6.66 3.59
CA VAL A 208 -13.32 -5.43 2.81
C VAL A 208 -13.74 -5.65 1.36
N LEU A 209 -13.37 -6.79 0.78
CA LEU A 209 -13.75 -7.15 -0.59
C LEU A 209 -15.27 -7.38 -0.72
N ILE A 210 -15.89 -8.07 0.24
CA ILE A 210 -17.35 -8.32 0.27
C ILE A 210 -18.10 -7.00 0.40
N ILE A 211 -17.74 -6.16 1.39
CA ILE A 211 -18.39 -4.86 1.60
C ILE A 211 -18.19 -3.95 0.40
N GLY A 212 -16.97 -3.89 -0.15
CA GLY A 212 -16.65 -3.12 -1.34
C GLY A 212 -17.45 -3.56 -2.57
N GLY A 213 -17.61 -4.88 -2.77
CA GLY A 213 -18.43 -5.44 -3.83
C GLY A 213 -19.90 -5.07 -3.71
N ILE A 214 -20.46 -5.18 -2.50
CA ILE A 214 -21.85 -4.79 -2.21
C ILE A 214 -22.04 -3.29 -2.48
N LEU A 215 -21.17 -2.43 -1.94
CA LEU A 215 -21.24 -0.99 -2.14
C LEU A 215 -21.11 -0.62 -3.62
N PHE A 216 -20.22 -1.28 -4.37
CA PHE A 216 -20.07 -1.05 -5.80
C PHE A 216 -21.37 -1.30 -6.56
N VAL A 217 -22.07 -2.41 -6.28
CA VAL A 217 -23.35 -2.73 -6.91
C VAL A 217 -24.41 -1.67 -6.57
N PHE A 218 -24.49 -1.25 -5.29
CA PHE A 218 -25.45 -0.22 -4.90
C PHE A 218 -25.18 1.13 -5.58
N VAL A 219 -23.92 1.56 -5.61
CA VAL A 219 -23.53 2.83 -6.24
C VAL A 219 -23.78 2.79 -7.74
N LYS A 220 -23.40 1.70 -8.42
CA LYS A 220 -23.66 1.50 -9.85
C LYS A 220 -25.15 1.62 -10.16
N ASN A 221 -25.99 0.86 -9.46
CA ASN A 221 -27.45 0.88 -9.66
C ASN A 221 -28.08 2.27 -9.37
N TYR A 222 -27.53 2.99 -8.39
CA TYR A 222 -27.98 4.36 -8.09
C TYR A 222 -27.70 5.32 -9.25
N TYR A 223 -26.50 5.28 -9.83
CA TYR A 223 -26.14 6.13 -10.95
C TYR A 223 -26.87 5.77 -12.24
N GLU A 224 -27.03 4.50 -12.56
CA GLU A 224 -27.81 4.06 -13.72
C GLU A 224 -29.29 4.49 -13.65
N ARG A 225 -29.90 4.42 -12.46
CA ARG A 225 -31.27 4.95 -12.24
C ARG A 225 -31.34 6.47 -12.40
N LYS A 226 -30.30 7.20 -12.01
CA LYS A 226 -30.26 8.65 -12.13
C LYS A 226 -30.12 9.07 -13.59
N GLU A 227 -29.23 8.43 -14.36
CA GLU A 227 -29.08 8.67 -15.80
C GLU A 227 -30.36 8.36 -16.57
N SER A 228 -31.04 7.25 -16.26
CA SER A 228 -32.31 6.91 -16.92
C SER A 228 -33.41 7.94 -16.65
N LYS A 229 -33.48 8.54 -15.45
CA LYS A 229 -34.43 9.60 -15.14
C LYS A 229 -34.13 10.89 -15.90
N ILE A 230 -32.86 11.30 -15.98
CA ILE A 230 -32.44 12.50 -16.70
C ILE A 230 -32.78 12.36 -18.20
N ASN A 231 -32.56 11.18 -18.77
CA ASN A 231 -32.88 10.93 -20.18
C ASN A 231 -34.40 10.91 -20.47
N LEU A 232 -35.24 10.59 -19.48
CA LEU A 232 -36.71 10.62 -19.61
C LEU A 232 -37.28 12.04 -19.42
N GLU A 233 -36.65 12.89 -18.63
CA GLU A 233 -37.04 14.29 -18.42
C GLU A 233 -36.56 15.23 -19.54
N GLY A 234 -35.60 14.79 -20.33
CA GLY A 234 -35.06 15.57 -21.50
C GLY A 234 -35.71 15.22 -22.85
N MET A 235 -36.71 14.35 -22.89
CA MET A 235 -37.55 14.04 -24.05
C MET A 235 -38.92 14.71 -23.96
#